data_b2872ec3acf0fa347df9d11baf69e93c
#
_entry.id   b2872ec3acf0fa347df9d11baf69e93c
#
_cell.length_a   1.000
_cell.length_b   1.000
_cell.length_c   1.000
_cell.angle_alpha   90.00
_cell.angle_beta   90.00
_cell.angle_gamma   90.00
#
_symmetry.space_group_name_H-M   'P 1'
#
loop_
_entity.id
_entity.type
_entity.pdbx_description
1 polymer ?
#
loop_
_entity_poly.entity_id
_entity_poly.type
_entity_poly.pdbx_seq_one_letter_code
_entity_poly.pdbx_strand_id
1 'polypeptide(L)'
;MLTFKLVHLIQYHSDRLADSLLCQVKMSGRARSYCNVSPVELKDRVHDIYHHLGSWLLDKRESDIDQRYAAIGARRTEQQVPLSELIWVIVLTKNTLYKFVDDVSVPGQVADIAEKQELLQRLSQFFDEAIYATTAGYEHAAAQRVHPPQASAKTRTNTRQVG
;
A
#
# COMPACT_ATOMS: atom_id res chain seq x y z
N MET A 1 -18.52 7.69 -16.04
CA MET A 1 -17.65 7.98 -17.20
C MET A 1 -16.34 8.67 -16.82
N LEU A 2 -16.39 9.62 -15.89
CA LEU A 2 -15.19 10.31 -15.36
C LEU A 2 -14.25 9.35 -14.63
N THR A 3 -14.78 8.46 -13.79
CA THR A 3 -13.99 7.45 -13.05
C THR A 3 -13.11 6.61 -13.98
N PHE A 4 -13.65 6.13 -15.10
CA PHE A 4 -12.89 5.34 -16.07
C PHE A 4 -11.77 6.17 -16.73
N LYS A 5 -12.06 7.40 -17.11
CA LYS A 5 -11.05 8.32 -17.68
C LYS A 5 -9.94 8.62 -16.66
N LEU A 6 -10.30 8.85 -15.41
CA LEU A 6 -9.33 9.14 -14.35
C LEU A 6 -8.47 7.93 -13.99
N VAL A 7 -9.04 6.72 -13.98
CA VAL A 7 -8.26 5.49 -13.81
C VAL A 7 -7.22 5.36 -14.92
N HIS A 8 -7.61 5.56 -16.18
CA HIS A 8 -6.66 5.55 -17.29
C HIS A 8 -5.59 6.64 -17.18
N LEU A 9 -5.96 7.84 -16.74
CA LEU A 9 -4.99 8.92 -16.52
C LEU A 9 -4.00 8.59 -15.40
N ILE A 10 -4.45 8.02 -14.30
CA ILE A 10 -3.60 7.56 -13.20
C ILE A 10 -2.61 6.50 -13.71
N GLN A 11 -3.09 5.50 -14.45
CA GLN A 11 -2.24 4.46 -15.03
C GLN A 11 -1.24 5.04 -16.04
N TYR A 12 -1.69 5.92 -16.92
CA TYR A 12 -0.84 6.56 -17.93
C TYR A 12 0.25 7.44 -17.31
N HIS A 13 -0.05 8.12 -16.20
CA HIS A 13 0.89 9.01 -15.51
C HIS A 13 1.56 8.33 -14.29
N SER A 14 1.46 7.01 -14.16
CA SER A 14 1.96 6.27 -13.00
C SER A 14 3.45 6.49 -12.71
N ASP A 15 4.29 6.56 -13.75
CA ASP A 15 5.72 6.89 -13.61
C ASP A 15 5.95 8.26 -12.99
N ARG A 16 5.28 9.28 -13.51
CA ARG A 16 5.39 10.65 -13.01
C ARG A 16 4.88 10.78 -11.57
N LEU A 17 3.79 10.09 -11.27
CA LEU A 17 3.23 10.05 -9.91
C LEU A 17 4.18 9.35 -8.94
N ALA A 18 4.79 8.24 -9.37
CA ALA A 18 5.79 7.53 -8.58
C ALA A 18 7.03 8.37 -8.32
N ASP A 19 7.56 9.05 -9.33
CA ASP A 19 8.73 9.93 -9.19
C ASP A 19 8.42 11.13 -8.26
N SER A 20 7.23 11.71 -8.37
CA SER A 20 6.75 12.77 -7.46
C SER A 20 6.68 12.30 -6.02
N LEU A 21 6.10 11.11 -5.79
CA LEU A 21 6.03 10.53 -4.45
C LEU A 21 7.42 10.21 -3.88
N LEU A 22 8.32 9.63 -4.68
CA LEU A 22 9.70 9.36 -4.26
C LEU A 22 10.41 10.64 -3.80
N CYS A 23 10.23 11.72 -4.52
CA CYS A 23 10.78 13.03 -4.14
C CYS A 23 10.19 13.50 -2.81
N GLN A 24 8.87 13.40 -2.62
CA GLN A 24 8.21 13.79 -1.37
C GLN A 24 8.68 12.95 -0.19
N VAL A 25 8.83 11.63 -0.36
CA VAL A 25 9.34 10.72 0.68
C VAL A 25 10.77 11.11 1.08
N LYS A 26 11.64 11.36 0.11
CA LYS A 26 13.05 11.77 0.38
C LYS A 26 13.14 13.12 1.11
N MET A 27 12.24 14.04 0.80
CA MET A 27 12.21 15.36 1.43
C MET A 27 11.48 15.35 2.78
N SER A 28 10.75 14.30 3.10
CA SER A 28 9.95 14.20 4.32
C SER A 28 10.81 13.88 5.53
N GLY A 29 10.83 14.76 6.52
CA GLY A 29 11.45 14.49 7.81
C GLY A 29 10.78 13.34 8.60
N ARG A 30 9.60 12.88 8.17
CA ARG A 30 8.82 11.81 8.83
C ARG A 30 8.99 10.44 8.18
N ALA A 31 9.83 10.31 7.17
CA ALA A 31 10.05 9.06 6.43
C ALA A 31 11.54 8.74 6.27
N ARG A 32 12.31 8.99 7.33
CA ARG A 32 13.78 8.89 7.28
C ARG A 32 14.29 7.48 7.03
N SER A 33 13.63 6.47 7.60
CA SER A 33 14.02 5.07 7.45
C SER A 33 13.77 4.54 6.04
N TYR A 34 13.03 5.26 5.21
CA TYR A 34 12.85 4.91 3.80
C TYR A 34 14.12 5.09 2.96
N CYS A 35 15.17 5.71 3.48
CA CYS A 35 16.50 5.66 2.85
C CYS A 35 17.05 4.23 2.77
N ASN A 36 16.59 3.32 3.63
CA ASN A 36 16.94 1.90 3.64
C ASN A 36 16.14 1.08 2.61
N VAL A 37 15.09 1.66 2.03
CA VAL A 37 14.29 1.02 0.99
C VAL A 37 14.84 1.40 -0.37
N SER A 38 15.09 0.40 -1.21
CA SER A 38 15.57 0.65 -2.58
C SER A 38 14.59 1.56 -3.34
N PRO A 39 15.06 2.60 -4.04
CA PRO A 39 14.21 3.44 -4.88
C PRO A 39 13.44 2.63 -5.93
N VAL A 40 14.04 1.57 -6.47
CA VAL A 40 13.40 0.67 -7.43
C VAL A 40 12.26 -0.08 -6.76
N GLU A 41 12.49 -0.68 -5.59
CA GLU A 41 11.44 -1.38 -4.83
C GLU A 41 10.28 -0.43 -4.49
N LEU A 42 10.58 0.80 -4.08
CA LEU A 42 9.54 1.78 -3.74
C LEU A 42 8.74 2.18 -4.99
N LYS A 43 9.41 2.39 -6.12
CA LYS A 43 8.76 2.71 -7.40
C LYS A 43 7.86 1.57 -7.87
N ASP A 44 8.34 0.33 -7.82
CA ASP A 44 7.57 -0.86 -8.20
C ASP A 44 6.31 -1.00 -7.34
N ARG A 45 6.41 -0.76 -6.02
CA ARG A 45 5.26 -0.80 -5.11
C ARG A 45 4.24 0.31 -5.40
N VAL A 46 4.69 1.50 -5.75
CA VAL A 46 3.81 2.60 -6.13
C VAL A 46 3.08 2.28 -7.44
N HIS A 47 3.76 1.68 -8.41
CA HIS A 47 3.13 1.19 -9.64
C HIS A 47 2.07 0.13 -9.35
N ASP A 48 2.39 -0.85 -8.51
CA ASP A 48 1.45 -1.87 -8.06
C ASP A 48 0.19 -1.24 -7.43
N ILE A 49 0.37 -0.25 -6.56
CA ILE A 49 -0.73 0.47 -5.92
C ILE A 49 -1.63 1.11 -6.98
N TYR A 50 -1.06 1.85 -7.93
CA TYR A 50 -1.85 2.54 -8.96
C TYR A 50 -2.55 1.57 -9.92
N HIS A 51 -1.90 0.45 -10.23
CA HIS A 51 -2.51 -0.58 -11.05
C HIS A 51 -3.71 -1.23 -10.36
N HIS A 52 -3.56 -1.61 -9.08
CA HIS A 52 -4.63 -2.23 -8.28
C HIS A 52 -5.74 -1.27 -7.92
N LEU A 53 -5.40 -0.02 -7.65
CA LEU A 53 -6.38 1.03 -7.46
C LEU A 53 -7.33 1.15 -8.65
N GLY A 54 -6.78 1.07 -9.87
CA GLY A 54 -7.58 1.09 -11.10
C GLY A 54 -8.59 -0.08 -11.13
N SER A 55 -8.12 -1.29 -10.87
CA SER A 55 -8.97 -2.48 -10.84
C SER A 55 -10.02 -2.41 -9.72
N TRP A 56 -9.64 -1.96 -8.53
CA TRP A 56 -10.56 -1.82 -7.40
C TRP A 56 -11.65 -0.77 -7.66
N LEU A 57 -11.28 0.37 -8.23
CA LEU A 57 -12.24 1.43 -8.58
C LEU A 57 -13.28 0.97 -9.61
N LEU A 58 -12.91 0.03 -10.48
CA LEU A 58 -13.79 -0.51 -11.51
C LEU A 58 -14.61 -1.71 -11.02
N ASP A 59 -13.99 -2.66 -10.32
CA ASP A 59 -14.56 -3.99 -10.03
C ASP A 59 -14.93 -4.21 -8.55
N LYS A 60 -14.53 -3.35 -7.62
CA LYS A 60 -14.77 -3.45 -6.16
C LYS A 60 -14.40 -4.80 -5.52
N ARG A 61 -13.33 -5.45 -5.96
CA ARG A 61 -12.87 -6.70 -5.34
C ARG A 61 -12.03 -6.40 -4.09
N GLU A 62 -12.64 -6.50 -2.92
CA GLU A 62 -12.00 -6.23 -1.61
C GLU A 62 -10.94 -7.26 -1.22
N SER A 63 -11.09 -8.52 -1.62
CA SER A 63 -10.25 -9.62 -1.12
C SER A 63 -8.76 -9.53 -1.48
N ASP A 64 -8.40 -8.84 -2.55
CA ASP A 64 -7.01 -8.72 -2.96
C ASP A 64 -6.25 -7.61 -2.21
N ILE A 65 -6.95 -6.63 -1.65
CA ILE A 65 -6.35 -5.51 -0.92
C ILE A 65 -5.72 -6.02 0.36
N ASP A 66 -6.45 -6.78 1.16
CA ASP A 66 -6.01 -7.25 2.46
C ASP A 66 -4.69 -8.03 2.39
N GLN A 67 -4.59 -9.01 1.49
CA GLN A 67 -3.39 -9.81 1.35
C GLN A 67 -2.19 -9.00 0.87
N ARG A 68 -2.38 -8.14 -0.12
CA ARG A 68 -1.30 -7.35 -0.73
C ARG A 68 -0.75 -6.32 0.24
N TYR A 69 -1.64 -5.60 0.91
CA TYR A 69 -1.22 -4.56 1.84
C TYR A 69 -0.69 -5.13 3.15
N ALA A 70 -1.21 -6.24 3.64
CA ALA A 70 -0.61 -6.99 4.74
C ALA A 70 0.82 -7.45 4.41
N ALA A 71 1.06 -7.94 3.20
CA ALA A 71 2.40 -8.31 2.74
C ALA A 71 3.37 -7.11 2.70
N ILE A 72 2.90 -5.92 2.31
CA ILE A 72 3.70 -4.68 2.37
C ILE A 72 4.07 -4.37 3.83
N GLY A 73 3.12 -4.45 4.75
CA GLY A 73 3.36 -4.24 6.18
C GLY A 73 4.43 -5.19 6.74
N ALA A 74 4.28 -6.49 6.46
CA ALA A 74 5.24 -7.51 6.86
C ALA A 74 6.64 -7.23 6.29
N ARG A 75 6.73 -6.89 5.00
CA ARG A 75 8.00 -6.56 4.35
C ARG A 75 8.71 -5.36 4.98
N ARG A 76 7.96 -4.32 5.34
CA ARG A 76 8.55 -3.14 6.00
C ARG A 76 9.04 -3.43 7.42
N THR A 77 8.41 -4.38 8.12
CA THR A 77 8.92 -4.89 9.39
C THR A 77 10.30 -5.54 9.22
N GLU A 78 10.52 -6.32 8.16
CA GLU A 78 11.81 -6.92 7.84
C GLU A 78 12.89 -5.87 7.56
N GLN A 79 12.52 -4.78 6.91
CA GLN A 79 13.40 -3.66 6.59
C GLN A 79 13.61 -2.69 7.75
N GLN A 80 13.03 -2.97 8.92
CA GLN A 80 13.11 -2.14 10.12
C GLN A 80 12.57 -0.70 9.92
N VAL A 81 11.60 -0.55 9.03
CA VAL A 81 10.88 0.72 8.83
C VAL A 81 9.85 0.86 9.94
N PRO A 82 9.85 1.95 10.73
CA PRO A 82 8.83 2.18 11.75
C PRO A 82 7.42 2.24 11.16
N LEU A 83 6.43 1.69 11.87
CA LEU A 83 5.03 1.69 11.43
C LEU A 83 4.52 3.10 11.12
N SER A 84 4.87 4.07 11.94
CA SER A 84 4.48 5.48 11.74
C SER A 84 5.01 6.06 10.42
N GLU A 85 6.22 5.70 10.01
CA GLU A 85 6.80 6.13 8.74
C GLU A 85 6.12 5.44 7.55
N LEU A 86 5.81 4.15 7.69
CA LEU A 86 5.06 3.38 6.71
C LEU A 86 3.68 4.00 6.46
N ILE A 87 2.92 4.28 7.52
CA ILE A 87 1.61 4.94 7.41
C ILE A 87 1.75 6.32 6.76
N TRP A 88 2.79 7.07 7.14
CA TRP A 88 3.02 8.40 6.55
C TRP A 88 3.25 8.33 5.04
N VAL A 89 4.00 7.35 4.55
CA VAL A 89 4.21 7.16 3.10
C VAL A 89 2.90 6.80 2.38
N ILE A 90 2.02 6.01 2.98
CA ILE A 90 0.69 5.75 2.42
C ILE A 90 -0.13 7.04 2.36
N VAL A 91 -0.08 7.87 3.39
CA VAL A 91 -0.74 9.19 3.40
C VAL A 91 -0.19 10.10 2.31
N LEU A 92 1.13 10.14 2.11
CA LEU A 92 1.74 10.89 1.00
C LEU A 92 1.27 10.38 -0.37
N THR A 93 1.14 9.07 -0.54
CA THR A 93 0.60 8.45 -1.75
C THR A 93 -0.84 8.90 -2.02
N LYS A 94 -1.70 8.86 -1.00
CA LYS A 94 -3.07 9.36 -1.06
C LYS A 94 -3.11 10.84 -1.48
N ASN A 95 -2.32 11.68 -0.82
CA ASN A 95 -2.30 13.11 -1.09
C ASN A 95 -1.78 13.44 -2.49
N THR A 96 -0.80 12.70 -2.98
CA THR A 96 -0.29 12.84 -4.36
C THR A 96 -1.39 12.54 -5.38
N LEU A 97 -2.18 11.50 -5.16
CA LEU A 97 -3.31 11.16 -6.03
C LEU A 97 -4.43 12.21 -5.95
N TYR A 98 -4.75 12.70 -4.75
CA TYR A 98 -5.76 13.74 -4.60
C TYR A 98 -5.39 14.99 -5.36
N LYS A 99 -4.15 15.45 -5.21
CA LYS A 99 -3.64 16.58 -5.97
C LYS A 99 -3.70 16.33 -7.48
N PHE A 100 -3.32 15.16 -7.94
CA PHE A 100 -3.40 14.81 -9.34
C PHE A 100 -4.85 14.86 -9.87
N VAL A 101 -5.81 14.31 -9.12
CA VAL A 101 -7.24 14.38 -9.48
C VAL A 101 -7.73 15.82 -9.56
N ASP A 102 -7.28 16.68 -8.64
CA ASP A 102 -7.60 18.11 -8.67
C ASP A 102 -7.01 18.81 -9.90
N ASP A 103 -5.74 18.54 -10.22
CA ASP A 103 -5.02 19.17 -11.33
C ASP A 103 -5.58 18.76 -12.72
N VAL A 104 -6.07 17.51 -12.87
CA VAL A 104 -6.61 17.02 -14.15
C VAL A 104 -8.12 17.24 -14.30
N SER A 105 -8.80 17.67 -13.25
CA SER A 105 -10.24 17.97 -13.30
C SER A 105 -10.47 19.38 -13.88
N VAL A 106 -11.08 19.43 -15.06
CA VAL A 106 -11.42 20.72 -15.70
C VAL A 106 -12.64 21.33 -15.01
N PRO A 107 -12.58 22.59 -14.56
CA PRO A 107 -13.76 23.26 -13.97
C PRO A 107 -14.81 23.53 -15.06
N GLY A 108 -16.06 23.14 -14.86
CA GLY A 108 -17.10 23.69 -15.67
C GLY A 108 -18.45 22.97 -15.78
N GLN A 109 -18.62 21.75 -15.34
CA GLN A 109 -19.92 21.06 -15.36
C GLN A 109 -20.30 20.51 -13.99
N VAL A 110 -21.55 20.73 -13.57
CA VAL A 110 -22.08 20.27 -12.26
C VAL A 110 -22.03 18.74 -12.16
N ALA A 111 -22.22 18.02 -13.27
CA ALA A 111 -22.08 16.57 -13.33
C ALA A 111 -20.63 16.10 -13.03
N ASP A 112 -19.64 16.82 -13.49
CA ASP A 112 -18.23 16.50 -13.25
C ASP A 112 -17.83 16.70 -11.77
N ILE A 113 -18.48 17.61 -11.06
CA ILE A 113 -18.24 17.86 -9.62
C ILE A 113 -18.74 16.66 -8.81
N ALA A 114 -19.94 16.16 -9.07
CA ALA A 114 -20.50 15.01 -8.35
C ALA A 114 -19.69 13.74 -8.60
N GLU A 115 -19.32 13.45 -9.86
CA GLU A 115 -18.46 12.32 -10.20
C GLU A 115 -17.08 12.42 -9.57
N LYS A 116 -16.51 13.63 -9.51
CA LYS A 116 -15.23 13.87 -8.83
C LYS A 116 -15.33 13.59 -7.33
N GLN A 117 -16.38 14.04 -6.67
CA GLN A 117 -16.60 13.78 -5.25
C GLN A 117 -16.76 12.28 -4.98
N GLU A 118 -17.52 11.58 -5.80
CA GLU A 118 -17.67 10.12 -5.70
C GLU A 118 -16.31 9.41 -5.85
N LEU A 119 -15.51 9.82 -6.83
CA LEU A 119 -14.17 9.28 -7.02
C LEU A 119 -13.28 9.52 -5.80
N LEU A 120 -13.22 10.75 -5.28
CA LEU A 120 -12.42 11.08 -4.10
C LEU A 120 -12.87 10.29 -2.87
N GLN A 121 -14.18 10.05 -2.71
CA GLN A 121 -14.71 9.21 -1.65
C GLN A 121 -14.26 7.75 -1.80
N ARG A 122 -14.33 7.19 -3.01
CA ARG A 122 -13.84 5.82 -3.29
C ARG A 122 -12.34 5.70 -3.07
N LEU A 123 -11.56 6.70 -3.49
CA LEU A 123 -10.13 6.76 -3.19
C LEU A 123 -9.87 6.77 -1.69
N SER A 124 -10.64 7.55 -0.93
CA SER A 124 -10.52 7.55 0.53
C SER A 124 -10.75 6.17 1.13
N GLN A 125 -11.85 5.51 0.75
CA GLN A 125 -12.16 4.16 1.22
C GLN A 125 -11.05 3.15 0.90
N PHE A 126 -10.52 3.18 -0.32
CA PHE A 126 -9.40 2.35 -0.71
C PHE A 126 -8.18 2.53 0.21
N PHE A 127 -7.79 3.77 0.48
CA PHE A 127 -6.64 4.05 1.32
C PHE A 127 -6.88 3.73 2.80
N ASP A 128 -8.10 3.89 3.29
CA ASP A 128 -8.46 3.54 4.67
C ASP A 128 -8.32 2.02 4.88
N GLU A 129 -8.77 1.20 3.94
CA GLU A 129 -8.56 -0.25 3.97
C GLU A 129 -7.10 -0.66 3.76
N ALA A 130 -6.40 0.00 2.85
CA ALA A 130 -4.97 -0.23 2.64
C ALA A 130 -4.15 0.07 3.91
N ILE A 131 -4.47 1.15 4.62
CA ILE A 131 -3.82 1.49 5.90
C ILE A 131 -4.12 0.41 6.94
N TYR A 132 -5.37 -0.02 7.07
CA TYR A 132 -5.73 -1.06 8.02
C TYR A 132 -4.99 -2.37 7.75
N ALA A 133 -5.07 -2.88 6.51
CA ALA A 133 -4.42 -4.13 6.12
C ALA A 133 -2.90 -4.08 6.28
N THR A 134 -2.27 -2.96 5.91
CA THR A 134 -0.84 -2.74 6.08
C THR A 134 -0.44 -2.77 7.56
N THR A 135 -1.21 -2.09 8.41
CA THR A 135 -0.98 -2.04 9.85
C THR A 135 -1.10 -3.43 10.46
N ALA A 136 -2.17 -4.16 10.14
CA ALA A 136 -2.40 -5.51 10.62
C ALA A 136 -1.28 -6.47 10.20
N GLY A 137 -0.83 -6.40 8.96
CA GLY A 137 0.30 -7.21 8.46
C GLY A 137 1.62 -6.88 9.15
N TYR A 138 1.86 -5.60 9.41
CA TYR A 138 3.04 -5.14 10.14
C TYR A 138 3.05 -5.67 11.58
N GLU A 139 1.96 -5.50 12.31
CA GLU A 139 1.82 -5.94 13.69
C GLU A 139 1.94 -7.46 13.82
N HIS A 140 1.32 -8.20 12.90
CA HIS A 140 1.42 -9.66 12.87
C HIS A 140 2.87 -10.13 12.66
N ALA A 141 3.58 -9.56 11.71
CA ALA A 141 4.98 -9.88 11.46
C ALA A 141 5.89 -9.48 12.62
N ALA A 142 5.64 -8.33 13.27
CA ALA A 142 6.39 -7.90 14.44
C ALA A 142 6.19 -8.84 15.63
N ALA A 143 4.96 -9.31 15.88
CA ALA A 143 4.64 -10.26 16.93
C ALA A 143 5.34 -11.61 16.73
N GLN A 144 5.41 -12.11 15.50
CA GLN A 144 6.11 -13.35 15.15
C GLN A 144 7.63 -13.29 15.39
N ARG A 145 8.23 -12.10 15.27
CA ARG A 145 9.65 -11.89 15.57
C ARG A 145 9.96 -11.94 17.07
N VAL A 146 9.04 -11.44 17.89
CA VAL A 146 9.19 -11.46 19.35
C VAL A 146 8.97 -12.87 19.92
N HIS A 147 8.08 -13.66 19.29
CA HIS A 147 7.77 -15.02 19.67
C HIS A 147 7.96 -15.97 18.48
N PRO A 148 9.19 -16.36 18.12
CA PRO A 148 9.38 -17.31 17.03
C PRO A 148 8.64 -18.63 17.38
N PRO A 149 7.96 -19.26 16.39
CA PRO A 149 7.26 -20.51 16.64
C PRO A 149 8.24 -21.53 17.19
N GLN A 150 7.93 -22.10 18.35
CA GLN A 150 8.72 -23.16 18.94
C GLN A 150 8.74 -24.33 17.95
N ALA A 151 9.93 -24.67 17.48
CA ALA A 151 10.13 -25.86 16.65
C ALA A 151 9.61 -27.07 17.43
N SER A 152 8.55 -27.69 16.95
CA SER A 152 7.99 -28.92 17.52
C SER A 152 9.12 -29.93 17.64
N ALA A 153 9.53 -30.21 18.88
CA ALA A 153 10.49 -31.25 19.21
C ALA A 153 9.93 -32.56 18.68
N LYS A 154 10.47 -33.06 17.58
CA LYS A 154 10.22 -34.44 17.12
C LYS A 154 10.69 -35.36 18.24
N THR A 155 9.75 -35.91 18.99
CA THR A 155 9.96 -37.02 19.91
C THR A 155 10.55 -38.19 19.09
N ARG A 156 11.85 -38.39 19.23
CA ARG A 156 12.49 -39.64 18.76
C ARG A 156 12.03 -40.76 19.70
N THR A 157 11.03 -41.47 19.29
CA THR A 157 10.70 -42.77 19.89
C THR A 157 11.82 -43.75 19.53
N ASN A 158 12.69 -43.95 20.52
CA ASN A 158 13.76 -44.96 20.46
C ASN A 158 13.13 -46.32 20.76
N THR A 159 12.73 -47.07 19.74
CA THR A 159 12.31 -48.47 19.88
C THR A 159 13.57 -49.29 20.08
N ARG A 160 13.91 -49.59 21.32
CA ARG A 160 14.85 -50.67 21.67
C ARG A 160 14.15 -52.00 21.37
N GLN A 161 14.53 -52.67 20.33
CA GLN A 161 14.29 -54.12 20.21
C GLN A 161 15.29 -54.83 21.11
N VAL A 162 14.75 -55.58 22.08
CA VAL A 162 15.43 -56.62 22.84
C VAL A 162 14.94 -57.91 22.19
N GLY A 163 15.86 -58.75 21.83
CA GLY A 163 15.68 -60.14 21.35
C GLY A 163 17.02 -60.79 21.19
#